data_c7abbcf50456f431d03552dd34903674
#
_entry.id   c7abbcf50456f431d03552dd34903674
#
_cell.length_a   1.000
_cell.length_b   1.000
_cell.length_c   1.000
_cell.angle_alpha   90.00
_cell.angle_beta   90.00
_cell.angle_gamma   90.00
#
_symmetry.space_group_name_H-M   'P 1'
#
loop_
_entity.id
_entity.type
_entity.pdbx_description
1 polymer ?
#
loop_
_entity_poly.entity_id
_entity_poly.type
_entity_poly.pdbx_seq_one_letter_code
_entity_poly.pdbx_strand_id
1 'polypeptide(L)'
;MVNFDTLFNEYANTKNGDVCAFCQKYKENSIATRFLLIRSFDSNNLKKLLTQHNISFSGGKEKELMKVTYNSSISIEDLLDYIETKRPELIKERENEVEGLETVLRQIPIVGCGIRNDNVNTIVQSFARNKEIKSYDELIKSLDSDILSRVRQYCLWSYYNQTSNDIIELIFLKHKNVIPTLRKIYNIDFFLRVDKEIIPFDLKITHVSDEYFELASKGISISDSGYDNFSVNKNTLSELETIKEYYKAYKKIIKIFPFQT
;
A
#
# COMPACT_ATOMS: atom_id res chain seq x y z
N MET A 1 -0.21 -24.22 -20.35
CA MET A 1 0.24 -22.89 -19.85
C MET A 1 -0.92 -21.92 -20.02
N VAL A 2 -1.29 -21.17 -18.98
CA VAL A 2 -2.38 -20.17 -19.08
C VAL A 2 -1.93 -19.03 -20.00
N ASN A 3 -2.82 -18.54 -20.85
CA ASN A 3 -2.50 -17.46 -21.79
C ASN A 3 -2.29 -16.14 -21.04
N PHE A 4 -1.26 -15.38 -21.42
CA PHE A 4 -0.95 -14.07 -20.85
C PHE A 4 -2.13 -13.09 -20.91
N ASP A 5 -2.85 -13.02 -22.04
CA ASP A 5 -3.96 -12.08 -22.18
C ASP A 5 -5.13 -12.43 -21.25
N THR A 6 -5.35 -13.72 -20.94
CA THR A 6 -6.32 -14.15 -19.94
C THR A 6 -5.94 -13.64 -18.55
N LEU A 7 -4.68 -13.86 -18.12
CA LEU A 7 -4.17 -13.36 -16.83
C LEU A 7 -4.25 -11.84 -16.74
N PHE A 8 -3.87 -11.15 -17.84
CA PHE A 8 -3.87 -9.70 -17.89
C PHE A 8 -5.28 -9.11 -17.70
N ASN A 9 -6.26 -9.69 -18.38
CA ASN A 9 -7.65 -9.23 -18.28
C ASN A 9 -8.28 -9.58 -16.93
N GLU A 10 -8.02 -10.76 -16.39
CA GLU A 10 -8.53 -11.13 -15.07
C GLU A 10 -7.92 -10.28 -13.97
N TYR A 11 -6.61 -10.05 -14.01
CA TYR A 11 -5.97 -9.16 -13.06
C TYR A 11 -6.49 -7.71 -13.14
N ALA A 12 -6.75 -7.21 -14.36
CA ALA A 12 -7.35 -5.89 -14.55
C ALA A 12 -8.76 -5.76 -13.95
N ASN A 13 -9.49 -6.87 -13.87
CA ASN A 13 -10.82 -6.94 -13.28
C ASN A 13 -10.80 -7.07 -11.75
N THR A 14 -9.63 -7.33 -11.13
CA THR A 14 -9.48 -7.33 -9.66
C THR A 14 -9.50 -5.92 -9.06
N LYS A 15 -10.01 -4.91 -9.76
CA LYS A 15 -10.00 -3.48 -9.37
C LYS A 15 -10.55 -3.19 -7.98
N ASN A 16 -11.27 -4.10 -7.38
CA ASN A 16 -11.84 -3.97 -6.03
C ASN A 16 -11.21 -4.90 -4.99
N GLY A 17 -9.97 -5.37 -5.24
CA GLY A 17 -9.17 -5.76 -4.09
C GLY A 17 -8.87 -7.22 -3.88
N ASP A 18 -9.09 -8.17 -4.81
CA ASP A 18 -8.73 -9.54 -4.49
C ASP A 18 -7.58 -10.12 -5.31
N VAL A 19 -6.37 -9.52 -5.09
CA VAL A 19 -5.12 -10.11 -5.57
C VAL A 19 -4.90 -11.50 -4.94
N CYS A 20 -5.41 -11.73 -3.72
CA CYS A 20 -5.31 -13.04 -3.06
C CYS A 20 -6.10 -14.12 -3.83
N ALA A 21 -7.34 -13.83 -4.25
CA ALA A 21 -8.12 -14.76 -5.05
C ALA A 21 -7.46 -15.07 -6.40
N PHE A 22 -6.89 -14.05 -7.05
CA PHE A 22 -6.10 -14.24 -8.27
C PHE A 22 -4.89 -15.16 -8.02
N CYS A 23 -4.14 -14.94 -6.96
CA CYS A 23 -2.99 -15.78 -6.61
C CYS A 23 -3.40 -17.21 -6.26
N GLN A 24 -4.50 -17.40 -5.55
CA GLN A 24 -5.02 -18.73 -5.22
C GLN A 24 -5.48 -19.49 -6.48
N LYS A 25 -6.20 -18.81 -7.38
CA LYS A 25 -6.66 -19.39 -8.65
C LYS A 25 -5.51 -19.88 -9.52
N TYR A 26 -4.39 -19.16 -9.53
CA TYR A 26 -3.23 -19.44 -10.38
C TYR A 26 -1.99 -19.86 -9.58
N LYS A 27 -2.21 -20.52 -8.43
CA LYS A 27 -1.11 -20.99 -7.56
C LYS A 27 -0.26 -22.06 -8.23
N GLU A 28 -0.88 -22.94 -9.02
CA GLU A 28 -0.19 -24.05 -9.68
C GLU A 28 0.91 -23.55 -10.62
N ASN A 29 2.07 -24.22 -10.56
CA ASN A 29 3.26 -23.91 -11.36
C ASN A 29 3.70 -22.44 -11.24
N SER A 30 3.39 -21.77 -10.14
CA SER A 30 3.76 -20.38 -9.88
C SER A 30 3.32 -19.38 -10.96
N ILE A 31 2.21 -19.67 -11.65
CA ILE A 31 1.71 -18.87 -12.79
C ILE A 31 1.43 -17.43 -12.34
N ALA A 32 0.70 -17.26 -11.22
CA ALA A 32 0.41 -15.92 -10.69
C ALA A 32 1.68 -15.17 -10.32
N THR A 33 2.61 -15.84 -9.63
CA THR A 33 3.89 -15.25 -9.20
C THR A 33 4.69 -14.76 -10.40
N ARG A 34 4.88 -15.61 -11.43
CA ARG A 34 5.57 -15.23 -12.66
C ARG A 34 4.92 -14.02 -13.34
N PHE A 35 3.60 -14.05 -13.47
CA PHE A 35 2.84 -12.97 -14.09
C PHE A 35 2.99 -11.66 -13.31
N LEU A 36 2.84 -11.67 -11.99
CA LEU A 36 2.92 -10.48 -11.14
C LEU A 36 4.35 -9.92 -11.07
N LEU A 37 5.37 -10.77 -11.02
CA LEU A 37 6.76 -10.33 -11.12
C LEU A 37 7.02 -9.59 -12.44
N ILE A 38 6.59 -10.16 -13.57
CA ILE A 38 6.74 -9.48 -14.87
C ILE A 38 5.98 -8.15 -14.90
N ARG A 39 4.80 -8.10 -14.28
CA ARG A 39 4.03 -6.85 -14.13
C ARG A 39 4.74 -5.79 -13.31
N SER A 40 5.65 -6.17 -12.42
CA SER A 40 6.44 -5.24 -11.61
C SER A 40 7.60 -4.57 -12.35
N PHE A 41 7.85 -4.93 -13.60
CA PHE A 41 8.88 -4.31 -14.43
C PHE A 41 8.30 -3.16 -15.26
N ASP A 42 9.03 -2.07 -15.40
CA ASP A 42 8.78 -1.06 -16.41
C ASP A 42 9.32 -1.49 -17.80
N SER A 43 8.94 -0.75 -18.82
CA SER A 43 9.33 -1.06 -20.20
C SER A 43 10.84 -1.07 -20.43
N ASN A 44 11.60 -0.23 -19.73
CA ASN A 44 13.06 -0.13 -19.94
C ASN A 44 13.75 -1.35 -19.32
N ASN A 45 13.34 -1.74 -18.13
CA ASN A 45 13.87 -2.92 -17.46
C ASN A 45 13.49 -4.21 -18.21
N LEU A 46 12.25 -4.32 -18.73
CA LEU A 46 11.87 -5.45 -19.60
C LEU A 46 12.74 -5.56 -20.85
N LYS A 47 13.01 -4.45 -21.54
CA LYS A 47 13.90 -4.44 -22.73
C LYS A 47 15.30 -4.91 -22.38
N LYS A 48 15.87 -4.40 -21.27
CA LYS A 48 17.21 -4.80 -20.81
C LYS A 48 17.25 -6.28 -20.48
N LEU A 49 16.27 -6.79 -19.76
CA LEU A 49 16.17 -8.21 -19.39
C LEU A 49 16.07 -9.11 -20.64
N LEU A 50 15.16 -8.78 -21.58
CA LEU A 50 15.01 -9.51 -22.84
C LEU A 50 16.32 -9.52 -23.65
N THR A 51 17.00 -8.39 -23.72
CA THR A 51 18.31 -8.28 -24.43
C THR A 51 19.37 -9.13 -23.75
N GLN A 52 19.46 -9.15 -22.41
CA GLN A 52 20.41 -9.97 -21.67
C GLN A 52 20.22 -11.48 -21.92
N HIS A 53 18.96 -11.91 -22.15
CA HIS A 53 18.62 -13.29 -22.47
C HIS A 53 18.57 -13.59 -23.97
N ASN A 54 19.03 -12.68 -24.84
CA ASN A 54 19.04 -12.81 -26.30
C ASN A 54 17.63 -13.10 -26.88
N ILE A 55 16.57 -12.56 -26.27
CA ILE A 55 15.20 -12.72 -26.73
C ILE A 55 14.83 -11.56 -27.60
N SER A 56 14.48 -11.85 -28.86
CA SER A 56 14.01 -10.85 -29.81
C SER A 56 12.63 -10.33 -29.46
N PHE A 57 12.42 -9.04 -29.58
CA PHE A 57 11.12 -8.40 -29.38
C PHE A 57 10.91 -7.34 -30.48
N SER A 58 9.70 -7.24 -30.98
CA SER A 58 9.27 -6.20 -31.91
C SER A 58 8.36 -5.23 -31.17
N GLY A 59 8.73 -3.94 -31.19
CA GLY A 59 7.88 -2.92 -30.57
C GLY A 59 8.32 -2.49 -29.17
N GLY A 60 7.64 -1.46 -28.64
CA GLY A 60 8.00 -0.81 -27.39
C GLY A 60 6.84 -0.72 -26.40
N LYS A 61 5.66 -1.23 -26.76
CA LYS A 61 4.50 -1.18 -25.87
C LYS A 61 4.69 -2.13 -24.70
N GLU A 62 4.46 -1.63 -23.53
CA GLU A 62 4.69 -2.34 -22.27
C GLU A 62 4.00 -3.69 -22.20
N LYS A 63 2.71 -3.77 -22.59
CA LYS A 63 1.95 -5.03 -22.61
C LYS A 63 2.59 -6.08 -23.52
N GLU A 64 3.12 -5.66 -24.68
CA GLU A 64 3.77 -6.57 -25.62
C GLU A 64 5.08 -7.12 -25.06
N LEU A 65 5.90 -6.25 -24.43
CA LEU A 65 7.12 -6.66 -23.76
C LEU A 65 6.84 -7.66 -22.62
N MET A 66 5.82 -7.39 -21.79
CA MET A 66 5.38 -8.32 -20.75
C MET A 66 4.95 -9.67 -21.34
N LYS A 67 4.19 -9.66 -22.45
CA LYS A 67 3.74 -10.89 -23.11
C LYS A 67 4.92 -11.69 -23.67
N VAL A 68 5.89 -11.03 -24.30
CA VAL A 68 7.11 -11.69 -24.78
C VAL A 68 7.88 -12.29 -23.61
N THR A 69 8.07 -11.54 -22.52
CA THR A 69 8.78 -12.03 -21.33
C THR A 69 8.06 -13.22 -20.70
N TYR A 70 6.72 -13.17 -20.61
CA TYR A 70 5.92 -14.25 -20.03
C TYR A 70 6.03 -15.55 -20.83
N ASN A 71 6.05 -15.46 -22.16
CA ASN A 71 6.13 -16.62 -23.06
C ASN A 71 7.57 -17.08 -23.35
N SER A 72 8.56 -16.38 -22.83
CA SER A 72 9.98 -16.70 -23.04
C SER A 72 10.51 -17.77 -22.09
N SER A 73 11.75 -18.15 -22.27
CA SER A 73 12.49 -19.08 -21.38
C SER A 73 12.99 -18.43 -20.09
N ILE A 74 12.82 -17.11 -19.89
CA ILE A 74 13.22 -16.42 -18.66
C ILE A 74 12.49 -17.05 -17.48
N SER A 75 13.23 -17.54 -16.50
CA SER A 75 12.68 -18.17 -15.29
C SER A 75 12.21 -17.14 -14.26
N ILE A 76 11.57 -17.58 -13.17
CA ILE A 76 11.28 -16.74 -12.01
C ILE A 76 12.58 -16.29 -11.35
N GLU A 77 13.55 -17.17 -11.26
CA GLU A 77 14.88 -16.90 -10.70
C GLU A 77 15.59 -15.79 -11.48
N ASP A 78 15.55 -15.83 -12.81
CA ASP A 78 16.13 -14.76 -13.66
C ASP A 78 15.46 -13.40 -13.39
N LEU A 79 14.13 -13.37 -13.20
CA LEU A 79 13.39 -12.17 -12.85
C LEU A 79 13.83 -11.62 -11.49
N LEU A 80 13.98 -12.51 -10.50
CA LEU A 80 14.40 -12.14 -9.15
C LEU A 80 15.84 -11.64 -9.13
N ASP A 81 16.74 -12.32 -9.80
CA ASP A 81 18.16 -11.93 -9.90
C ASP A 81 18.28 -10.55 -10.54
N TYR A 82 17.52 -10.29 -11.61
CA TYR A 82 17.49 -8.97 -12.21
C TYR A 82 17.00 -7.89 -11.24
N ILE A 83 15.91 -8.15 -10.51
CA ILE A 83 15.38 -7.20 -9.50
C ILE A 83 16.44 -6.93 -8.42
N GLU A 84 17.15 -7.97 -7.97
CA GLU A 84 18.21 -7.80 -6.97
C GLU A 84 19.38 -6.93 -7.47
N THR A 85 19.71 -6.96 -8.77
CA THR A 85 20.71 -6.04 -9.33
C THR A 85 20.26 -4.57 -9.26
N LYS A 86 18.95 -4.32 -9.20
CA LYS A 86 18.35 -2.98 -9.12
C LYS A 86 18.12 -2.47 -7.70
N ARG A 87 18.11 -3.37 -6.72
CA ARG A 87 17.85 -3.05 -5.31
C ARG A 87 18.70 -1.89 -4.77
N PRO A 88 20.04 -1.84 -4.97
CA PRO A 88 20.86 -0.76 -4.43
C PRO A 88 20.48 0.62 -5.00
N GLU A 89 20.14 0.68 -6.29
CA GLU A 89 19.69 1.90 -6.96
C GLU A 89 18.36 2.38 -6.38
N LEU A 90 17.39 1.47 -6.24
CA LEU A 90 16.07 1.75 -5.65
C LEU A 90 16.16 2.23 -4.19
N ILE A 91 16.99 1.59 -3.38
CA ILE A 91 17.20 1.99 -1.99
C ILE A 91 17.78 3.41 -1.94
N LYS A 92 18.79 3.68 -2.76
CA LYS A 92 19.42 5.01 -2.82
C LYS A 92 18.43 6.10 -3.26
N GLU A 93 17.61 5.82 -4.26
CA GLU A 93 16.56 6.75 -4.70
C GLU A 93 15.57 7.02 -3.57
N ARG A 94 15.10 5.97 -2.88
CA ARG A 94 14.19 6.12 -1.72
C ARG A 94 14.84 6.84 -0.54
N GLU A 95 16.11 6.57 -0.25
CA GLU A 95 16.86 7.31 0.78
C GLU A 95 16.90 8.81 0.50
N ASN A 96 17.18 9.18 -0.75
CA ASN A 96 17.15 10.58 -1.16
C ASN A 96 15.74 11.21 -1.04
N GLU A 97 14.68 10.47 -1.38
CA GLU A 97 13.29 10.93 -1.28
C GLU A 97 12.86 11.17 0.17
N VAL A 98 13.29 10.32 1.10
CA VAL A 98 12.90 10.42 2.52
C VAL A 98 13.87 11.24 3.37
N GLU A 99 14.97 11.71 2.79
CA GLU A 99 15.94 12.52 3.50
C GLU A 99 15.29 13.78 4.11
N GLY A 100 15.45 13.96 5.39
CA GLY A 100 14.87 15.09 6.14
C GLY A 100 13.38 14.96 6.48
N LEU A 101 12.64 13.99 5.93
CA LEU A 101 11.21 13.83 6.20
C LEU A 101 10.92 13.50 7.66
N GLU A 102 11.78 12.75 8.35
CA GLU A 102 11.63 12.49 9.77
C GLU A 102 11.59 13.78 10.60
N THR A 103 12.44 14.75 10.24
CA THR A 103 12.47 16.05 10.93
C THR A 103 11.16 16.79 10.73
N VAL A 104 10.58 16.74 9.54
CA VAL A 104 9.27 17.34 9.24
C VAL A 104 8.16 16.64 10.01
N LEU A 105 8.14 15.31 10.02
CA LEU A 105 7.13 14.52 10.74
C LEU A 105 7.13 14.81 12.24
N ARG A 106 8.30 14.97 12.86
CA ARG A 106 8.44 15.31 14.30
C ARG A 106 7.87 16.69 14.65
N GLN A 107 7.77 17.59 13.68
CA GLN A 107 7.22 18.93 13.86
C GLN A 107 5.70 18.99 13.63
N ILE A 108 5.11 17.98 13.00
CA ILE A 108 3.67 17.91 12.85
C ILE A 108 3.09 17.55 14.21
N PRO A 109 2.27 18.44 14.82
CA PRO A 109 1.62 18.12 16.08
C PRO A 109 0.76 16.88 15.88
N ILE A 110 0.80 15.94 16.82
CA ILE A 110 -0.10 14.79 16.81
C ILE A 110 -1.51 15.36 16.97
N VAL A 111 -2.15 15.55 15.84
CA VAL A 111 -3.53 16.00 15.76
C VAL A 111 -4.36 14.74 15.91
N GLY A 112 -5.27 14.75 16.85
CA GLY A 112 -6.18 13.61 17.08
C GLY A 112 -6.79 13.11 15.77
N CYS A 113 -7.27 11.89 15.80
CA CYS A 113 -7.76 11.06 14.72
C CYS A 113 -8.03 11.76 13.40
N GLY A 114 -7.25 11.45 12.39
CA GLY A 114 -7.29 12.11 11.10
C GLY A 114 -8.65 12.04 10.43
N ILE A 115 -9.00 13.11 9.76
CA ILE A 115 -10.17 13.15 8.90
C ILE A 115 -9.89 12.24 7.70
N ARG A 116 -10.77 11.27 7.42
CA ARG A 116 -10.63 10.37 6.28
C ARG A 116 -10.56 11.13 4.95
N ASN A 117 -9.86 10.57 3.97
CA ASN A 117 -9.63 11.16 2.64
C ASN A 117 -10.90 11.62 1.90
N ASP A 118 -12.03 10.98 2.14
CA ASP A 118 -13.34 11.30 1.56
C ASP A 118 -14.03 12.50 2.22
N ASN A 119 -13.54 12.96 3.36
CA ASN A 119 -14.21 13.99 4.15
C ASN A 119 -13.91 15.45 3.73
N VAL A 120 -12.81 15.74 3.03
CA VAL A 120 -12.53 17.13 2.61
C VAL A 120 -13.62 17.66 1.70
N ASN A 121 -14.00 16.85 0.73
CA ASN A 121 -15.11 17.23 -0.18
C ASN A 121 -16.42 17.45 0.60
N THR A 122 -16.69 16.61 1.59
CA THR A 122 -17.87 16.73 2.45
C THR A 122 -17.82 17.99 3.32
N ILE A 123 -16.65 18.32 3.88
CA ILE A 123 -16.45 19.55 4.67
C ILE A 123 -16.73 20.79 3.81
N VAL A 124 -16.09 20.87 2.64
CA VAL A 124 -16.24 22.01 1.73
C VAL A 124 -17.68 22.09 1.19
N GLN A 125 -18.28 20.95 0.84
CA GLN A 125 -19.66 20.92 0.36
C GLN A 125 -20.67 21.30 1.45
N SER A 126 -20.50 20.86 2.69
CA SER A 126 -21.37 21.22 3.80
C SER A 126 -21.30 22.73 4.09
N PHE A 127 -20.10 23.29 4.05
CA PHE A 127 -19.89 24.74 4.17
C PHE A 127 -20.59 25.50 3.03
N ALA A 128 -20.34 25.10 1.78
CA ALA A 128 -20.92 25.75 0.60
C ALA A 128 -22.46 25.65 0.56
N ARG A 129 -23.04 24.66 1.23
CA ARG A 129 -24.51 24.47 1.35
C ARG A 129 -25.10 25.07 2.62
N ASN A 130 -24.28 25.69 3.48
CA ASN A 130 -24.76 26.30 4.71
C ASN A 130 -25.59 27.55 4.41
N LYS A 131 -26.91 27.45 4.58
CA LYS A 131 -27.85 28.52 4.34
C LYS A 131 -28.06 29.47 5.52
N GLU A 132 -27.41 29.22 6.64
CA GLU A 132 -27.46 30.08 7.83
C GLU A 132 -26.53 31.29 7.69
N ILE A 133 -25.52 31.21 6.82
CA ILE A 133 -24.64 32.34 6.48
C ILE A 133 -25.43 33.36 5.67
N LYS A 134 -25.58 34.57 6.21
CA LYS A 134 -26.43 35.66 5.63
C LYS A 134 -25.60 36.87 5.23
N SER A 135 -24.36 36.99 5.62
CA SER A 135 -23.47 38.11 5.29
C SER A 135 -22.08 37.66 4.87
N TYR A 136 -21.38 38.55 4.15
CA TYR A 136 -20.00 38.30 3.77
C TYR A 136 -19.08 38.13 4.99
N ASP A 137 -19.30 38.95 6.03
CA ASP A 137 -18.50 38.88 7.26
C ASP A 137 -18.70 37.54 7.98
N GLU A 138 -19.92 37.03 8.05
CA GLU A 138 -20.23 35.70 8.58
C GLU A 138 -19.57 34.60 7.74
N LEU A 139 -19.61 34.77 6.41
CA LEU A 139 -18.92 33.81 5.50
C LEU A 139 -17.46 33.74 5.79
N ILE A 140 -16.76 34.88 5.84
CA ILE A 140 -15.31 34.94 6.10
C ILE A 140 -14.98 34.41 7.50
N LYS A 141 -15.75 34.83 8.51
CA LYS A 141 -15.56 34.34 9.88
C LYS A 141 -15.72 32.82 9.98
N SER A 142 -16.71 32.24 9.33
CA SER A 142 -16.93 30.80 9.32
C SER A 142 -15.84 30.06 8.56
N LEU A 143 -15.36 30.65 7.45
CA LEU A 143 -14.26 30.10 6.69
C LEU A 143 -12.98 30.05 7.52
N ASP A 144 -12.59 31.15 8.15
CA ASP A 144 -11.34 31.29 8.90
C ASP A 144 -11.36 30.49 10.22
N SER A 145 -12.49 30.47 10.92
CA SER A 145 -12.57 29.84 12.24
C SER A 145 -12.70 28.32 12.22
N ASP A 146 -13.33 27.74 11.21
CA ASP A 146 -13.62 26.30 11.16
C ASP A 146 -13.02 25.62 9.92
N ILE A 147 -13.42 26.06 8.72
CA ILE A 147 -13.12 25.33 7.51
C ILE A 147 -11.64 25.26 7.20
N LEU A 148 -10.94 26.39 7.26
CA LEU A 148 -9.50 26.43 6.99
C LEU A 148 -8.71 25.60 8.00
N SER A 149 -9.11 25.62 9.28
CA SER A 149 -8.52 24.78 10.31
C SER A 149 -8.67 23.29 9.99
N ARG A 150 -9.87 22.84 9.63
CA ARG A 150 -10.16 21.44 9.28
C ARG A 150 -9.43 21.00 8.02
N VAL A 151 -9.40 21.83 6.98
CA VAL A 151 -8.66 21.56 5.74
C VAL A 151 -7.16 21.49 6.02
N ARG A 152 -6.62 22.41 6.83
CA ARG A 152 -5.21 22.38 7.26
C ARG A 152 -4.87 21.08 8.00
N GLN A 153 -5.69 20.67 8.96
CA GLN A 153 -5.50 19.41 9.70
C GLN A 153 -5.49 18.21 8.75
N TYR A 154 -6.45 18.19 7.82
CA TYR A 154 -6.49 17.14 6.80
C TYR A 154 -5.23 17.08 5.94
N CYS A 155 -4.72 18.23 5.47
CA CYS A 155 -3.49 18.28 4.68
C CYS A 155 -2.29 17.77 5.48
N LEU A 156 -2.15 18.21 6.73
CA LEU A 156 -1.07 17.76 7.62
C LEU A 156 -1.14 16.25 7.86
N TRP A 157 -2.34 15.74 8.10
CA TRP A 157 -2.55 14.30 8.32
C TRP A 157 -2.28 13.46 7.06
N SER A 158 -2.75 13.92 5.91
CA SER A 158 -2.50 13.24 4.64
C SER A 158 -1.02 13.21 4.31
N TYR A 159 -0.31 14.32 4.55
CA TYR A 159 1.13 14.39 4.40
C TYR A 159 1.85 13.43 5.36
N TYR A 160 1.46 13.43 6.63
CA TYR A 160 2.02 12.53 7.64
C TYR A 160 1.86 11.05 7.24
N ASN A 161 0.66 10.67 6.83
CA ASN A 161 0.38 9.28 6.43
C ASN A 161 1.19 8.87 5.21
N GLN A 162 1.23 9.71 4.16
CA GLN A 162 1.98 9.39 2.95
C GLN A 162 3.47 9.28 3.25
N THR A 163 4.03 10.25 3.95
CA THR A 163 5.46 10.28 4.29
C THR A 163 5.85 9.12 5.21
N SER A 164 5.01 8.78 6.19
CA SER A 164 5.22 7.61 7.04
C SER A 164 5.23 6.32 6.24
N ASN A 165 4.35 6.21 5.22
CA ASN A 165 4.31 5.06 4.32
C ASN A 165 5.63 4.93 3.54
N ASP A 166 6.14 6.02 2.98
CA ASP A 166 7.38 6.04 2.20
C ASP A 166 8.60 5.62 3.06
N ILE A 167 8.67 6.09 4.32
CA ILE A 167 9.72 5.68 5.27
C ILE A 167 9.61 4.19 5.61
N ILE A 168 8.40 3.70 5.86
CA ILE A 168 8.18 2.29 6.19
C ILE A 168 8.51 1.41 4.99
N GLU A 169 8.11 1.78 3.77
CA GLU A 169 8.50 1.07 2.55
C GLU A 169 10.03 0.97 2.44
N LEU A 170 10.77 2.05 2.69
CA LEU A 170 12.23 2.02 2.68
C LEU A 170 12.81 1.02 3.68
N ILE A 171 12.25 0.96 4.90
CA ILE A 171 12.68 -0.02 5.92
C ILE A 171 12.47 -1.45 5.41
N PHE A 172 11.30 -1.73 4.80
CA PHE A 172 11.03 -3.04 4.21
C PHE A 172 11.98 -3.36 3.06
N LEU A 173 12.25 -2.41 2.16
CA LEU A 173 13.14 -2.62 1.00
C LEU A 173 14.58 -3.00 1.39
N LYS A 174 15.04 -2.60 2.58
CA LYS A 174 16.34 -2.99 3.12
C LYS A 174 16.40 -4.44 3.60
N HIS A 175 15.25 -5.10 3.77
CA HIS A 175 15.20 -6.48 4.25
C HIS A 175 15.36 -7.49 3.10
N LYS A 176 16.26 -8.49 3.28
CA LYS A 176 16.63 -9.47 2.24
C LYS A 176 15.47 -10.30 1.68
N ASN A 177 14.42 -10.50 2.46
CA ASN A 177 13.25 -11.28 2.03
C ASN A 177 12.17 -10.42 1.36
N VAL A 178 12.37 -9.12 1.27
CA VAL A 178 11.50 -8.21 0.53
C VAL A 178 12.05 -8.07 -0.88
N ILE A 179 11.21 -8.31 -1.87
CA ILE A 179 11.54 -8.18 -3.29
C ILE A 179 10.84 -6.91 -3.78
N PRO A 180 11.59 -5.85 -4.16
CA PRO A 180 10.98 -4.61 -4.62
C PRO A 180 10.26 -4.77 -5.95
N THR A 181 9.30 -3.88 -6.20
CA THR A 181 8.73 -3.67 -7.53
C THR A 181 9.54 -2.59 -8.27
N LEU A 182 9.84 -2.80 -9.55
CA LEU A 182 10.55 -1.81 -10.38
C LEU A 182 9.61 -0.73 -10.92
N ARG A 183 8.33 -0.90 -10.73
CA ARG A 183 7.27 0.09 -10.99
C ARG A 183 6.08 -0.16 -10.07
N LYS A 184 5.26 0.86 -9.84
CA LYS A 184 4.02 0.70 -9.07
C LYS A 184 3.04 -0.23 -9.79
N ILE A 185 2.54 -1.21 -9.05
CA ILE A 185 1.47 -2.11 -9.49
C ILE A 185 0.28 -1.89 -8.54
N TYR A 186 -0.92 -1.99 -9.08
CA TYR A 186 -2.12 -1.86 -8.29
C TYR A 186 -2.19 -2.92 -7.19
N ASN A 187 -2.37 -2.49 -5.93
CA ASN A 187 -2.44 -3.34 -4.72
C ASN A 187 -1.22 -4.23 -4.46
N ILE A 188 -0.04 -3.85 -4.96
CA ILE A 188 1.22 -4.55 -4.63
C ILE A 188 2.32 -3.50 -4.53
N ASP A 189 2.85 -3.31 -3.34
CA ASP A 189 4.00 -2.41 -3.09
C ASP A 189 5.32 -3.18 -3.24
N PHE A 190 5.36 -4.42 -2.77
CA PHE A 190 6.51 -5.31 -2.88
C PHE A 190 6.06 -6.78 -2.77
N PHE A 191 7.00 -7.70 -2.96
CA PHE A 191 6.78 -9.13 -2.70
C PHE A 191 7.58 -9.56 -1.47
N LEU A 192 7.06 -10.55 -0.74
CA LEU A 192 7.75 -11.19 0.37
C LEU A 192 8.18 -12.60 -0.04
N ARG A 193 9.44 -12.92 0.19
CA ARG A 193 9.94 -14.29 0.09
C ARG A 193 9.75 -14.98 1.42
N VAL A 194 8.87 -15.97 1.46
CA VAL A 194 8.57 -16.78 2.64
C VAL A 194 8.86 -18.25 2.26
N ASP A 195 9.95 -18.80 2.79
CA ASP A 195 10.45 -20.10 2.39
C ASP A 195 10.68 -20.19 0.87
N LYS A 196 9.87 -20.99 0.18
CA LYS A 196 9.90 -21.15 -1.28
C LYS A 196 8.81 -20.37 -2.01
N GLU A 197 7.94 -19.67 -1.28
CA GLU A 197 6.83 -18.93 -1.85
C GLU A 197 7.19 -17.45 -1.97
N ILE A 198 6.68 -16.80 -3.03
CA ILE A 198 6.76 -15.36 -3.25
C ILE A 198 5.34 -14.83 -3.18
N ILE A 199 5.09 -13.98 -2.19
CA ILE A 199 3.77 -13.49 -1.85
C ILE A 199 3.71 -12.00 -2.16
N PRO A 200 2.77 -11.52 -3.00
CA PRO A 200 2.55 -10.09 -3.20
C PRO A 200 2.02 -9.46 -1.92
N PHE A 201 2.50 -8.27 -1.61
CA PHE A 201 2.15 -7.54 -0.41
C PHE A 201 1.78 -6.09 -0.73
N ASP A 202 0.70 -5.63 -0.13
CA ASP A 202 0.20 -4.25 -0.19
C ASP A 202 0.30 -3.66 1.22
N LEU A 203 1.13 -2.61 1.37
CA LEU A 203 1.36 -1.96 2.64
C LEU A 203 0.23 -0.97 2.93
N LYS A 204 -0.48 -1.18 4.02
CA LYS A 204 -1.50 -0.26 4.51
C LYS A 204 -1.13 0.26 5.88
N ILE A 205 -1.00 1.57 5.98
CA ILE A 205 -0.92 2.24 7.28
C ILE A 205 -2.34 2.63 7.68
N THR A 206 -2.77 2.13 8.82
CA THR A 206 -4.07 2.45 9.36
C THR A 206 -3.92 3.08 10.74
N HIS A 207 -4.72 4.09 11.00
CA HIS A 207 -4.82 4.67 12.34
C HIS A 207 -5.60 3.72 13.23
N VAL A 208 -5.03 3.40 14.38
CA VAL A 208 -5.72 2.63 15.43
C VAL A 208 -6.24 3.65 16.44
N SER A 209 -7.53 3.59 16.80
CA SER A 209 -8.13 4.53 17.76
C SER A 209 -7.49 4.42 19.15
N ASP A 210 -7.50 5.55 19.88
CA ASP A 210 -6.97 5.58 21.25
C ASP A 210 -7.69 4.58 22.17
N GLU A 211 -8.99 4.36 21.95
CA GLU A 211 -9.78 3.37 22.66
C GLU A 211 -9.27 1.94 22.45
N TYR A 212 -8.78 1.62 21.26
CA TYR A 212 -8.14 0.33 21.00
C TYR A 212 -6.87 0.16 21.85
N PHE A 213 -6.03 1.20 21.92
CA PHE A 213 -4.81 1.17 22.74
C PHE A 213 -5.14 1.08 24.22
N GLU A 214 -6.17 1.76 24.70
CA GLU A 214 -6.63 1.65 26.08
C GLU A 214 -7.12 0.24 26.41
N LEU A 215 -7.92 -0.37 25.55
CA LEU A 215 -8.38 -1.74 25.73
C LEU A 215 -7.23 -2.74 25.68
N ALA A 216 -6.33 -2.59 24.73
CA ALA A 216 -5.16 -3.44 24.59
C ALA A 216 -4.20 -3.31 25.79
N SER A 217 -4.00 -2.09 26.32
CA SER A 217 -3.17 -1.85 27.51
C SER A 217 -3.75 -2.45 28.78
N LYS A 218 -5.08 -2.58 28.87
CA LYS A 218 -5.79 -3.25 29.96
C LYS A 218 -5.85 -4.76 29.81
N GLY A 219 -5.25 -5.32 28.74
CA GLY A 219 -5.30 -6.76 28.43
C GLY A 219 -6.70 -7.26 28.04
N ILE A 220 -7.62 -6.35 27.72
CA ILE A 220 -8.98 -6.69 27.32
C ILE A 220 -8.94 -7.10 25.84
N SER A 221 -9.30 -8.36 25.57
CA SER A 221 -9.51 -8.80 24.20
C SER A 221 -10.75 -8.12 23.64
N ILE A 222 -10.61 -7.55 22.44
CA ILE A 222 -11.74 -6.92 21.72
C ILE A 222 -12.88 -7.92 21.48
N SER A 223 -12.58 -9.23 21.49
CA SER A 223 -13.59 -10.29 21.41
C SER A 223 -14.38 -10.52 22.68
N ASP A 224 -13.82 -10.14 23.84
CA ASP A 224 -14.39 -10.42 25.17
C ASP A 224 -15.08 -9.19 25.78
N SER A 225 -14.73 -7.99 25.30
CA SER A 225 -15.46 -6.78 25.65
C SER A 225 -16.78 -6.81 24.93
N GLY A 226 -17.85 -7.07 25.63
CA GLY A 226 -19.19 -6.90 25.09
C GLY A 226 -19.32 -5.47 24.54
N TYR A 227 -19.18 -5.33 23.23
CA TYR A 227 -19.30 -4.07 22.49
C TYR A 227 -20.65 -3.36 22.71
N ASP A 228 -21.56 -4.00 23.39
CA ASP A 228 -22.89 -3.51 23.72
C ASP A 228 -22.90 -2.23 24.56
N ASN A 229 -21.76 -1.87 25.17
CA ASN A 229 -21.67 -0.65 26.00
C ASN A 229 -20.94 0.51 25.33
N PHE A 230 -20.37 0.32 24.15
CA PHE A 230 -19.79 1.40 23.38
C PHE A 230 -20.68 1.70 22.18
N SER A 231 -21.04 2.97 22.00
CA SER A 231 -21.75 3.45 20.80
C SER A 231 -20.83 3.44 19.57
N VAL A 232 -20.29 2.29 19.26
CA VAL A 232 -19.41 2.06 18.12
C VAL A 232 -20.30 1.94 16.89
N ASN A 233 -20.15 2.84 15.93
CA ASN A 233 -20.90 2.74 14.69
C ASN A 233 -20.42 1.52 13.87
N LYS A 234 -21.23 1.05 12.90
CA LYS A 234 -20.89 -0.11 12.05
C LYS A 234 -19.55 0.02 11.33
N ASN A 235 -19.13 1.24 11.00
CA ASN A 235 -17.85 1.48 10.31
C ASN A 235 -16.65 1.18 11.24
N THR A 236 -16.75 1.55 12.50
CA THR A 236 -15.71 1.26 13.51
C THR A 236 -15.59 -0.24 13.75
N LEU A 237 -16.71 -0.99 13.79
CA LEU A 237 -16.67 -2.45 13.90
C LEU A 237 -15.99 -3.11 12.69
N SER A 238 -16.31 -2.67 11.48
CA SER A 238 -15.66 -3.17 10.26
C SER A 238 -14.16 -2.85 10.23
N GLU A 239 -13.75 -1.68 10.71
CA GLU A 239 -12.35 -1.31 10.85
C GLU A 239 -11.63 -2.18 11.88
N LEU A 240 -12.27 -2.44 13.02
CA LEU A 240 -11.71 -3.31 14.07
C LEU A 240 -11.59 -4.77 13.64
N GLU A 241 -12.53 -5.29 12.85
CA GLU A 241 -12.43 -6.63 12.26
C GLU A 241 -11.26 -6.70 11.27
N THR A 242 -11.12 -5.68 10.42
CA THR A 242 -9.98 -5.55 9.49
C THR A 242 -8.66 -5.47 10.25
N ILE A 243 -8.58 -4.67 11.32
CA ILE A 243 -7.39 -4.58 12.19
C ILE A 243 -7.09 -5.92 12.87
N LYS A 244 -8.11 -6.68 13.32
CA LYS A 244 -7.92 -8.03 13.85
C LYS A 244 -7.28 -8.98 12.84
N GLU A 245 -7.72 -8.93 11.60
CA GLU A 245 -7.16 -9.75 10.53
C GLU A 245 -5.71 -9.33 10.20
N TYR A 246 -5.44 -8.03 10.14
CA TYR A 246 -4.08 -7.51 10.00
C TYR A 246 -3.19 -7.89 11.17
N TYR A 247 -3.69 -7.80 12.40
CA TYR A 247 -2.93 -8.20 13.59
C TYR A 247 -2.64 -9.70 13.62
N LYS A 248 -3.56 -10.54 13.15
CA LYS A 248 -3.32 -12.00 12.98
C LYS A 248 -2.26 -12.24 11.90
N ALA A 249 -2.31 -11.52 10.79
CA ALA A 249 -1.31 -11.58 9.74
C ALA A 249 0.05 -11.06 10.26
N TYR A 250 0.07 -9.94 10.96
CA TYR A 250 1.25 -9.35 11.60
C TYR A 250 1.91 -10.32 12.59
N LYS A 251 1.15 -11.02 13.46
CA LYS A 251 1.71 -12.07 14.34
C LYS A 251 2.36 -13.22 13.56
N LYS A 252 1.84 -13.55 12.38
CA LYS A 252 2.48 -14.53 11.48
C LYS A 252 3.79 -13.97 10.90
N ILE A 253 3.76 -12.72 10.46
CA ILE A 253 4.92 -12.02 9.88
C ILE A 253 6.04 -11.88 10.92
N ILE A 254 5.75 -11.47 12.16
CA ILE A 254 6.76 -11.37 13.25
C ILE A 254 7.41 -12.73 13.55
N LYS A 255 6.68 -13.83 13.44
CA LYS A 255 7.27 -15.17 13.60
C LYS A 255 8.22 -15.54 12.46
N ILE A 256 7.99 -14.99 11.26
CA ILE A 256 8.79 -15.21 10.05
C ILE A 256 9.98 -14.25 9.99
N PHE A 257 9.82 -13.05 10.53
CA PHE A 257 10.82 -11.98 10.61
C PHE A 257 11.09 -11.63 12.07
N PRO A 258 11.90 -12.44 12.81
CA PRO A 258 12.32 -12.02 14.12
C PRO A 258 13.14 -10.73 13.95
N PHE A 259 12.62 -9.62 14.48
CA PHE A 259 13.42 -8.41 14.61
C PHE A 259 14.62 -8.76 15.50
N GLN A 260 15.81 -8.78 14.92
CA GLN A 260 17.04 -8.75 15.71
C GLN A 260 17.09 -7.35 16.32
N THR A 261 16.81 -7.26 17.61
CA THR A 261 17.09 -6.11 18.46
C THR A 261 18.57 -5.86 18.55
#